data_a37f0f5d4d84f8d1dade87681e6f9daa
#
_entry.id   a37f0f5d4d84f8d1dade87681e6f9daa
#
_cell.length_a   1.000
_cell.length_b   1.000
_cell.length_c   1.000
_cell.angle_alpha   90.00
_cell.angle_beta   90.00
_cell.angle_gamma   90.00
#
_symmetry.space_group_name_H-M   'P 1'
#
loop_
_entity.id
_entity.type
_entity.pdbx_description
1 polymer ?
#
loop_
_entity_poly.entity_id
_entity_poly.type
_entity_poly.pdbx_seq_one_letter_code
_entity_poly.pdbx_strand_id
1 'polypeptide(L)'
;MKRFKRTLVVAAAMLSAAQPGLGQTSGAALHITVTGISSTKGVVRVALCPPQTGFPDCQTRVVRSASLPITGGQAETEFDGLAPGTYAVSVFHDANGNGKLDRFVGIPKEGYGFSRNPGFKPRAPKFSEAEITVTSGTAVVIKLRYIL
;
A
#
# COMPACT_ATOMS: atom_id res chain seq x y z
N MET A 1 -51.09 -63.54 -28.78
CA MET A 1 -49.75 -63.04 -28.98
C MET A 1 -49.62 -61.67 -28.33
N LYS A 2 -49.06 -61.58 -27.14
CA LYS A 2 -48.83 -60.30 -26.44
C LYS A 2 -47.35 -59.95 -26.57
N ARG A 3 -47.04 -58.88 -27.31
CA ARG A 3 -45.66 -58.37 -27.46
C ARG A 3 -45.35 -57.47 -26.28
N PHE A 4 -44.44 -57.87 -25.38
CA PHE A 4 -43.88 -57.08 -24.34
C PHE A 4 -42.84 -56.12 -24.96
N LYS A 5 -43.09 -54.80 -24.92
CA LYS A 5 -42.10 -53.79 -25.23
C LYS A 5 -41.20 -53.57 -24.01
N ARG A 6 -39.96 -53.95 -24.10
CA ARG A 6 -38.93 -53.64 -23.09
C ARG A 6 -38.50 -52.20 -23.32
N THR A 7 -38.83 -51.31 -22.38
CA THR A 7 -38.36 -49.95 -22.34
C THR A 7 -36.98 -49.97 -21.69
N LEU A 8 -35.96 -49.57 -22.46
CA LEU A 8 -34.59 -49.43 -22.03
C LEU A 8 -34.46 -48.07 -21.30
N VAL A 9 -34.27 -48.05 -20.01
CA VAL A 9 -33.98 -46.86 -19.22
C VAL A 9 -32.48 -46.66 -19.27
N VAL A 10 -32.03 -45.67 -20.02
CA VAL A 10 -30.62 -45.22 -20.03
C VAL A 10 -30.45 -44.28 -18.87
N ALA A 11 -29.79 -44.71 -17.82
CA ALA A 11 -29.37 -43.86 -16.70
C ALA A 11 -28.11 -43.07 -17.14
N ALA A 12 -28.28 -41.79 -17.42
CA ALA A 12 -27.16 -40.87 -17.65
C ALA A 12 -26.51 -40.52 -16.30
N ALA A 13 -25.36 -41.11 -16.01
CA ALA A 13 -24.53 -40.71 -14.89
C ALA A 13 -23.89 -39.36 -15.19
N MET A 14 -24.38 -38.30 -14.55
CA MET A 14 -23.70 -36.99 -14.58
C MET A 14 -22.43 -37.06 -13.70
N LEU A 15 -21.29 -37.13 -14.34
CA LEU A 15 -20.00 -36.94 -13.70
C LEU A 15 -19.85 -35.45 -13.35
N SER A 16 -20.08 -35.11 -12.11
CA SER A 16 -19.79 -33.77 -11.57
C SER A 16 -18.28 -33.63 -11.44
N ALA A 17 -17.64 -32.99 -12.41
CA ALA A 17 -16.22 -32.63 -12.32
C ALA A 17 -16.10 -31.50 -11.28
N ALA A 18 -15.59 -31.83 -10.08
CA ALA A 18 -15.16 -30.83 -9.13
C ALA A 18 -13.96 -30.07 -9.73
N GLN A 19 -14.17 -28.83 -10.13
CA GLN A 19 -13.09 -27.96 -10.54
C GLN A 19 -12.24 -27.64 -9.29
N PRO A 20 -10.90 -27.83 -9.33
CA PRO A 20 -10.06 -27.31 -8.27
C PRO A 20 -10.19 -25.79 -8.32
N GLY A 21 -10.76 -25.22 -7.26
CA GLY A 21 -10.77 -23.78 -7.07
C GLY A 21 -9.33 -23.29 -7.13
N LEU A 22 -9.01 -22.44 -8.12
CA LEU A 22 -7.77 -21.67 -8.13
C LEU A 22 -7.77 -20.84 -6.85
N GLY A 23 -6.98 -21.28 -5.87
CA GLY A 23 -6.75 -20.52 -4.66
C GLY A 23 -6.27 -19.14 -5.07
N GLN A 24 -7.13 -18.14 -4.93
CA GLN A 24 -6.71 -16.75 -5.00
C GLN A 24 -5.72 -16.57 -3.85
N THR A 25 -4.45 -16.50 -4.17
CA THR A 25 -3.47 -15.93 -3.26
C THR A 25 -3.85 -14.46 -3.11
N SER A 26 -4.74 -14.18 -2.15
CA SER A 26 -5.03 -12.81 -1.75
C SER A 26 -3.71 -12.25 -1.27
N GLY A 27 -3.11 -11.34 -2.06
CA GLY A 27 -1.89 -10.64 -1.69
C GLY A 27 -2.09 -9.91 -0.35
N ALA A 28 -1.01 -9.53 0.27
CA ALA A 28 -1.07 -8.69 1.47
C ALA A 28 -1.67 -7.32 1.13
N ALA A 29 -2.39 -6.74 2.10
CA ALA A 29 -2.95 -5.39 2.01
C ALA A 29 -2.32 -4.48 3.06
N LEU A 30 -2.00 -3.26 2.69
CA LEU A 30 -1.45 -2.23 3.56
C LEU A 30 -2.33 -0.99 3.54
N HIS A 31 -3.01 -0.73 4.64
CA HIS A 31 -3.76 0.52 4.85
C HIS A 31 -2.86 1.59 5.47
N ILE A 32 -2.83 2.77 4.86
CA ILE A 32 -1.98 3.89 5.27
C ILE A 32 -2.87 5.10 5.56
N THR A 33 -2.79 5.61 6.79
CA THR A 33 -3.42 6.87 7.19
C THR A 33 -2.32 7.89 7.47
N VAL A 34 -2.38 9.04 6.82
CA VAL A 34 -1.46 10.16 7.03
C VAL A 34 -2.18 11.26 7.80
N THR A 35 -1.58 11.70 8.90
CA THR A 35 -2.14 12.70 9.81
C THR A 35 -1.19 13.87 10.03
N GLY A 36 -1.66 14.92 10.72
CA GLY A 36 -0.83 16.08 11.03
C GLY A 36 -0.55 16.96 9.82
N ILE A 37 -1.42 16.98 8.84
CA ILE A 37 -1.32 17.80 7.64
C ILE A 37 -1.69 19.24 7.97
N SER A 38 -0.79 20.19 7.68
CA SER A 38 -0.93 21.60 8.11
C SER A 38 -1.90 22.44 7.26
N SER A 39 -2.22 21.98 6.05
CA SER A 39 -3.17 22.67 5.17
C SER A 39 -3.84 21.71 4.20
N THR A 40 -4.93 22.14 3.58
CA THR A 40 -5.66 21.38 2.54
C THR A 40 -5.15 21.64 1.12
N LYS A 41 -4.08 22.44 0.98
CA LYS A 41 -3.48 22.72 -0.33
C LYS A 41 -2.64 21.56 -0.83
N GLY A 42 -2.68 21.32 -2.13
CA GLY A 42 -1.88 20.28 -2.77
C GLY A 42 -2.37 18.87 -2.46
N VAL A 43 -1.44 17.95 -2.36
CA VAL A 43 -1.70 16.51 -2.16
C VAL A 43 -0.69 15.90 -1.19
N VAL A 44 -1.02 14.75 -0.64
CA VAL A 44 -0.03 13.91 0.07
C VAL A 44 0.51 12.88 -0.90
N ARG A 45 1.83 12.81 -1.04
CA ARG A 45 2.50 11.80 -1.83
C ARG A 45 3.02 10.68 -0.95
N VAL A 46 2.73 9.46 -1.37
CA VAL A 46 3.08 8.23 -0.64
C VAL A 46 3.92 7.34 -1.54
N ALA A 47 5.00 6.80 -1.01
CA ALA A 47 5.83 5.79 -1.68
C ALA A 47 6.08 4.60 -0.74
N LEU A 48 5.85 3.39 -1.25
CA LEU A 48 6.14 2.12 -0.59
C LEU A 48 7.44 1.57 -1.15
N CYS A 49 8.43 1.41 -0.30
CA CYS A 49 9.79 1.03 -0.65
C CYS A 49 10.14 -0.36 -0.14
N PRO A 50 10.72 -1.24 -0.98
CA PRO A 50 11.29 -2.49 -0.53
C PRO A 50 12.66 -2.26 0.13
N PRO A 51 13.24 -3.26 0.80
CA PRO A 51 14.60 -3.19 1.34
C PRO A 51 15.66 -2.83 0.28
N GLN A 52 16.78 -2.23 0.71
CA GLN A 52 17.97 -1.97 -0.13
C GLN A 52 17.76 -1.05 -1.34
N THR A 53 16.86 -0.07 -1.22
CA THR A 53 16.49 0.82 -2.34
C THR A 53 16.91 2.28 -2.17
N GLY A 54 17.76 2.60 -1.21
CA GLY A 54 18.12 4.00 -0.94
C GLY A 54 17.00 4.81 -0.28
N PHE A 55 16.29 4.19 0.67
CA PHE A 55 15.26 4.85 1.46
C PHE A 55 15.78 6.16 2.10
N PRO A 56 15.00 7.22 2.15
CA PRO A 56 13.58 7.35 1.81
C PRO A 56 13.25 7.67 0.35
N ASP A 57 14.26 7.96 -0.46
CA ASP A 57 14.10 8.24 -1.89
C ASP A 57 14.29 6.95 -2.70
N CYS A 58 13.35 6.06 -2.70
CA CYS A 58 13.43 4.74 -3.31
C CYS A 58 13.56 4.76 -4.85
N GLN A 59 13.67 5.95 -5.44
CA GLN A 59 13.88 6.20 -6.86
C GLN A 59 13.02 5.30 -7.78
N THR A 60 13.68 4.50 -8.63
CA THR A 60 13.00 3.63 -9.61
C THR A 60 12.48 2.31 -9.03
N ARG A 61 12.71 2.04 -7.75
CA ARG A 61 12.34 0.78 -7.08
C ARG A 61 11.12 0.89 -6.16
N VAL A 62 10.32 1.95 -6.32
CA VAL A 62 9.06 2.09 -5.61
C VAL A 62 8.11 0.95 -5.99
N VAL A 63 7.61 0.20 -5.01
CA VAL A 63 6.65 -0.90 -5.22
C VAL A 63 5.27 -0.37 -5.55
N ARG A 64 4.83 0.65 -4.81
CA ARG A 64 3.56 1.38 -5.02
C ARG A 64 3.78 2.84 -4.68
N SER A 65 3.07 3.70 -5.37
CA SER A 65 2.98 5.13 -5.05
C SER A 65 1.58 5.65 -5.26
N ALA A 66 1.22 6.71 -4.53
CA ALA A 66 -0.06 7.37 -4.66
C ALA A 66 0.07 8.87 -4.40
N SER A 67 -0.81 9.65 -5.04
CA SER A 67 -1.06 11.06 -4.74
C SER A 67 -2.46 11.18 -4.19
N LEU A 68 -2.58 11.59 -2.94
CA LEU A 68 -3.82 11.50 -2.17
C LEU A 68 -4.40 12.89 -1.94
N PRO A 69 -5.72 13.06 -2.12
CA PRO A 69 -6.39 14.26 -1.67
C PRO A 69 -6.36 14.36 -0.15
N ILE A 70 -6.41 15.61 0.34
CA ILE A 70 -6.44 15.89 1.78
C ILE A 70 -7.89 16.16 2.18
N THR A 71 -8.42 15.38 3.11
CA THR A 71 -9.78 15.52 3.61
C THR A 71 -9.75 15.53 5.14
N GLY A 72 -10.32 16.56 5.77
CA GLY A 72 -10.35 16.66 7.23
C GLY A 72 -8.97 16.67 7.90
N GLY A 73 -7.92 17.16 7.22
CA GLY A 73 -6.55 17.17 7.74
C GLY A 73 -5.86 15.81 7.71
N GLN A 74 -6.41 14.86 6.95
CA GLN A 74 -5.88 13.50 6.77
C GLN A 74 -5.85 13.12 5.29
N ALA A 75 -5.06 12.09 4.98
CA ALA A 75 -5.06 11.43 3.68
C ALA A 75 -4.91 9.93 3.88
N GLU A 76 -5.64 9.13 3.10
CA GLU A 76 -5.68 7.68 3.28
C GLU A 76 -5.53 6.97 1.94
N THR A 77 -4.92 5.79 1.98
CA THR A 77 -4.85 4.87 0.84
C THR A 77 -4.71 3.44 1.32
N GLU A 78 -5.05 2.52 0.44
CA GLU A 78 -4.80 1.09 0.62
C GLU A 78 -4.04 0.56 -0.59
N PHE A 79 -3.01 -0.22 -0.34
CA PHE A 79 -2.25 -0.92 -1.36
C PHE A 79 -2.51 -2.42 -1.25
N ASP A 80 -3.27 -2.95 -2.20
CA ASP A 80 -3.61 -4.36 -2.29
C ASP A 80 -2.63 -5.16 -3.14
N GLY A 81 -2.71 -6.48 -3.03
CA GLY A 81 -1.96 -7.40 -3.88
C GLY A 81 -0.45 -7.33 -3.69
N LEU A 82 -0.01 -6.90 -2.51
CA LEU A 82 1.40 -6.87 -2.16
C LEU A 82 1.93 -8.29 -1.86
N ALA A 83 3.18 -8.56 -2.20
CA ALA A 83 3.85 -9.71 -1.65
C ALA A 83 4.03 -9.51 -0.13
N PRO A 84 3.67 -10.49 0.72
CA PRO A 84 3.99 -10.40 2.14
C PRO A 84 5.50 -10.21 2.34
N GLY A 85 5.87 -9.29 3.23
CA GLY A 85 7.29 -9.00 3.42
C GLY A 85 7.57 -7.69 4.15
N THR A 86 8.82 -7.27 4.13
CA THR A 86 9.29 -6.06 4.81
C THR A 86 9.35 -4.90 3.83
N TYR A 87 8.76 -3.78 4.22
CA TYR A 87 8.70 -2.54 3.46
C TYR A 87 8.92 -1.34 4.37
N ALA A 88 9.13 -0.17 3.78
CA ALA A 88 9.06 1.10 4.49
C ALA A 88 8.22 2.08 3.66
N VAL A 89 7.50 2.97 4.33
CA VAL A 89 6.69 4.00 3.69
C VAL A 89 7.32 5.36 3.92
N SER A 90 7.47 6.14 2.86
CA SER A 90 7.77 7.57 2.93
C SER A 90 6.60 8.38 2.41
N VAL A 91 6.32 9.50 3.07
CA VAL A 91 5.23 10.40 2.69
C VAL A 91 5.70 11.84 2.79
N PHE A 92 5.15 12.71 1.94
CA PHE A 92 5.30 14.15 2.09
C PHE A 92 4.07 14.90 1.60
N HIS A 93 3.88 16.10 2.15
CA HIS A 93 2.83 17.01 1.78
C HIS A 93 3.32 17.92 0.65
N ASP A 94 2.98 17.60 -0.57
CA ASP A 94 3.28 18.39 -1.77
C ASP A 94 2.25 19.52 -1.90
N ALA A 95 2.49 20.61 -1.17
CA ALA A 95 1.53 21.71 -1.04
C ALA A 95 1.41 22.54 -2.32
N ASN A 96 2.44 22.60 -3.16
CA ASN A 96 2.44 23.33 -4.43
C ASN A 96 2.22 22.44 -5.66
N GLY A 97 2.12 21.10 -5.49
CA GLY A 97 1.85 20.16 -6.56
C GLY A 97 3.02 19.94 -7.54
N ASN A 98 4.26 20.24 -7.14
CA ASN A 98 5.42 20.13 -8.04
C ASN A 98 6.02 18.71 -8.10
N GLY A 99 5.54 17.77 -7.29
CA GLY A 99 5.98 16.38 -7.25
C GLY A 99 7.29 16.14 -6.50
N LYS A 100 7.79 17.11 -5.77
CA LYS A 100 9.07 17.06 -5.07
C LYS A 100 8.92 17.55 -3.64
N LEU A 101 9.69 16.99 -2.71
CA LEU A 101 9.82 17.54 -1.37
C LEU A 101 10.73 18.77 -1.44
N ASP A 102 10.14 19.95 -1.34
CA ASP A 102 10.88 21.21 -1.37
C ASP A 102 11.75 21.38 -0.12
N ARG A 103 12.96 21.91 -0.33
CA ARG A 103 13.96 22.09 0.72
C ARG A 103 14.58 23.50 0.66
N PHE A 104 14.97 23.98 1.83
CA PHE A 104 15.81 25.17 1.96
C PHE A 104 17.07 24.78 2.72
N VAL A 105 18.23 24.96 2.09
CA VAL A 105 19.54 24.55 2.64
C VAL A 105 19.50 23.10 3.18
N GLY A 106 18.91 22.18 2.41
CA GLY A 106 18.78 20.77 2.79
C GLY A 106 17.66 20.45 3.80
N ILE A 107 17.02 21.46 4.40
CA ILE A 107 15.94 21.29 5.37
C ILE A 107 14.60 21.26 4.62
N PRO A 108 13.74 20.25 4.84
CA PRO A 108 12.41 20.22 4.25
C PRO A 108 11.58 21.45 4.62
N LYS A 109 10.99 22.10 3.61
CA LYS A 109 10.02 23.18 3.76
C LYS A 109 8.61 22.66 3.88
N GLU A 110 8.38 21.46 3.39
CA GLU A 110 7.08 20.80 3.38
C GLU A 110 7.04 19.70 4.44
N GLY A 111 5.83 19.32 4.84
CA GLY A 111 5.62 18.24 5.80
C GLY A 111 6.06 16.89 5.25
N TYR A 112 6.70 16.09 6.05
CA TYR A 112 7.12 14.75 5.68
C TYR A 112 6.98 13.77 6.84
N GLY A 113 6.94 12.48 6.52
CA GLY A 113 6.82 11.42 7.52
C GLY A 113 7.22 10.05 6.97
N PHE A 114 7.33 9.11 7.88
CA PHE A 114 7.75 7.74 7.57
C PHE A 114 6.98 6.75 8.42
N SER A 115 6.82 5.53 7.93
CA SER A 115 6.31 4.43 8.74
C SER A 115 7.09 4.30 10.04
N ARG A 116 6.43 3.83 11.12
CA ARG A 116 6.93 3.79 12.50
C ARG A 116 7.22 5.16 13.15
N ASN A 117 7.00 6.27 12.44
CA ASN A 117 7.23 7.63 12.97
C ASN A 117 8.57 7.79 13.72
N PRO A 118 9.72 7.46 13.11
CA PRO A 118 11.01 7.54 13.78
C PRO A 118 11.26 8.95 14.34
N GLY A 119 11.91 9.02 15.48
CA GLY A 119 12.26 10.30 16.12
C GLY A 119 13.08 11.21 15.19
N PHE A 120 12.99 12.53 15.41
CA PHE A 120 13.76 13.49 14.62
C PHE A 120 15.28 13.28 14.80
N LYS A 121 15.97 13.23 13.68
CA LYS A 121 17.43 13.23 13.58
C LYS A 121 17.82 14.21 12.47
N PRO A 122 19.00 14.86 12.54
CA PRO A 122 19.43 15.78 11.48
C PRO A 122 19.92 15.04 10.21
N ARG A 123 19.22 13.99 9.84
CA ARG A 123 19.42 13.16 8.64
C ARG A 123 18.14 12.45 8.27
N ALA A 124 18.06 11.94 7.06
CA ALA A 124 17.02 11.01 6.66
C ALA A 124 17.09 9.71 7.49
N PRO A 125 15.96 9.07 7.80
CA PRO A 125 15.97 7.79 8.51
C PRO A 125 16.56 6.68 7.63
N LYS A 126 17.17 5.70 8.26
CA LYS A 126 17.53 4.45 7.59
C LYS A 126 16.27 3.62 7.37
N PHE A 127 16.32 2.70 6.41
CA PHE A 127 15.23 1.76 6.16
C PHE A 127 14.80 1.03 7.44
N SER A 128 15.75 0.51 8.22
CA SER A 128 15.51 -0.19 9.48
C SER A 128 14.82 0.64 10.58
N GLU A 129 14.82 1.97 10.46
CA GLU A 129 14.12 2.86 11.39
C GLU A 129 12.64 3.05 11.00
N ALA A 130 12.27 2.69 9.78
CA ALA A 130 10.93 2.85 9.22
C ALA A 130 10.30 1.53 8.72
N GLU A 131 11.03 0.44 8.72
CA GLU A 131 10.56 -0.85 8.20
C GLU A 131 9.34 -1.39 8.96
N ILE A 132 8.40 -1.94 8.20
CA ILE A 132 7.19 -2.61 8.68
C ILE A 132 7.06 -3.95 8.00
N THR A 133 6.49 -4.92 8.71
CA THR A 133 6.11 -6.20 8.12
C THR A 133 4.69 -6.09 7.59
N VAL A 134 4.52 -6.30 6.29
CA VAL A 134 3.22 -6.25 5.62
C VAL A 134 2.71 -7.67 5.41
N THR A 135 1.53 -7.91 5.96
CA THR A 135 0.74 -9.13 5.84
C THR A 135 -0.69 -8.76 5.46
N SER A 136 -1.61 -9.71 5.47
CA SER A 136 -3.03 -9.41 5.25
C SER A 136 -3.57 -8.45 6.32
N GLY A 137 -4.09 -7.30 5.90
CA GLY A 137 -4.74 -6.32 6.79
C GLY A 137 -3.77 -5.50 7.66
N THR A 138 -2.52 -5.31 7.25
CA THR A 138 -1.58 -4.42 7.94
C THR A 138 -2.05 -2.96 7.82
N ALA A 139 -2.07 -2.23 8.94
CA ALA A 139 -2.41 -0.81 8.98
C ALA A 139 -1.29 0.00 9.64
N VAL A 140 -1.00 1.18 9.10
CA VAL A 140 -0.02 2.12 9.64
C VAL A 140 -0.57 3.53 9.67
N VAL A 141 -0.24 4.27 10.74
CA VAL A 141 -0.53 5.71 10.84
C VAL A 141 0.78 6.48 10.80
N ILE A 142 0.90 7.40 9.85
CA ILE A 142 2.09 8.23 9.67
C ILE A 142 1.72 9.68 10.01
N LYS A 143 2.40 10.24 10.98
CA LYS A 143 2.23 11.64 11.37
C LYS A 143 3.26 12.51 10.65
N LEU A 144 2.80 13.49 9.90
CA LEU A 144 3.69 14.45 9.24
C LEU A 144 4.38 15.36 10.28
N ARG A 145 5.60 15.72 9.94
CA ARG A 145 6.43 16.69 10.67
C ARG A 145 6.77 17.85 9.71
N TYR A 146 6.67 19.05 10.23
CA TYR A 146 7.10 20.28 9.59
C TYR A 146 8.26 20.85 10.40
N ILE A 147 9.31 21.30 9.74
CA ILE A 147 10.51 21.86 10.41
C ILE A 147 10.61 23.36 10.19
N LEU A 148 10.16 23.86 9.02
CA LEU A 148 10.11 25.26 8.65
C LEU A 148 8.69 25.76 8.54
#